data_c3de85df82613eb2dbc09b74d7dc8282
#
_entry.id   c3de85df82613eb2dbc09b74d7dc8282
#
_cell.length_a   1.000
_cell.length_b   1.000
_cell.length_c   1.000
_cell.angle_alpha   90.00
_cell.angle_beta   90.00
_cell.angle_gamma   90.00
#
_symmetry.space_group_name_H-M   'P 1'
#
loop_
_entity.id
_entity.type
_entity.pdbx_description
1 polymer ?
#
loop_
_entity_poly.entity_id
_entity_poly.type
_entity_poly.pdbx_seq_one_letter_code
_entity_poly.pdbx_strand_id
1 'polypeptide(L)'
;MNRLPSSASALACSAHALNLIEKQSLSHDEMKALNQEVREYFKEHVNPGFLEYRKSVTAGGDYGAVEWQAGGLNTLVDTQGQEFIDCLGGFGIFNVGHRNPVVVSAVENQLAKQPLHSQELLDPLRAMLAKTLAALTPGKLKYSFFCNSGTESVEAALKLAKAYQSPRGKFTFVATSGAFHGKSLGALSATAKSTFRKPFMPLLPGFRHVPFGDINAMRSILSECKKTGDDVAA
;
A
#
# COMPACT_ATOMS: atom_id res chain seq x y z
N MET A 1 34.23 15.49 -3.55
CA MET A 1 33.63 16.71 -2.98
C MET A 1 32.17 16.73 -3.35
N ASN A 2 31.29 16.28 -2.45
CA ASN A 2 29.85 16.35 -2.65
C ASN A 2 29.42 17.81 -2.54
N ARG A 3 29.03 18.43 -3.65
CA ARG A 3 28.35 19.72 -3.61
C ARG A 3 27.00 19.51 -2.91
N LEU A 4 26.79 20.22 -1.81
CA LEU A 4 25.45 20.35 -1.25
C LEU A 4 24.54 20.88 -2.37
N PRO A 5 23.35 20.31 -2.58
CA PRO A 5 22.42 20.82 -3.59
C PRO A 5 22.16 22.30 -3.30
N SER A 6 22.20 23.13 -4.32
CA SER A 6 21.91 24.56 -4.14
C SER A 6 20.44 24.69 -3.72
N SER A 7 20.15 25.47 -2.70
CA SER A 7 18.78 25.80 -2.28
C SER A 7 17.92 26.31 -3.46
N ALA A 8 18.53 26.96 -4.44
CA ALA A 8 17.89 27.42 -5.66
C ALA A 8 17.32 26.26 -6.53
N SER A 9 18.04 25.15 -6.67
CA SER A 9 17.53 23.98 -7.44
C SER A 9 16.33 23.33 -6.76
N ALA A 10 16.37 23.17 -5.44
CA ALA A 10 15.25 22.61 -4.67
C ALA A 10 14.00 23.51 -4.75
N LEU A 11 14.18 24.83 -4.67
CA LEU A 11 13.08 25.80 -4.81
C LEU A 11 12.47 25.77 -6.21
N ALA A 12 13.30 25.67 -7.27
CA ALA A 12 12.81 25.56 -8.64
C ALA A 12 11.97 24.28 -8.85
N CYS A 13 12.44 23.12 -8.37
CA CYS A 13 11.67 21.88 -8.42
C CYS A 13 10.35 21.98 -7.66
N SER A 14 10.34 22.59 -6.47
CA SER A 14 9.12 22.77 -5.69
C SER A 14 8.12 23.71 -6.38
N ALA A 15 8.59 24.81 -6.98
CA ALA A 15 7.75 25.73 -7.74
C ALA A 15 7.14 25.06 -8.98
N HIS A 16 7.95 24.22 -9.67
CA HIS A 16 7.46 23.43 -10.80
C HIS A 16 6.38 22.44 -10.37
N ALA A 17 6.56 21.71 -9.28
CA ALA A 17 5.57 20.79 -8.75
C ALA A 17 4.26 21.50 -8.37
N LEU A 18 4.32 22.66 -7.72
CA LEU A 18 3.13 23.47 -7.41
C LEU A 18 2.41 23.91 -8.68
N ASN A 19 3.15 24.36 -9.70
CA ASN A 19 2.55 24.74 -10.98
C ASN A 19 1.82 23.56 -11.65
N LEU A 20 2.37 22.33 -11.58
CA LEU A 20 1.70 21.13 -12.09
C LEU A 20 0.41 20.81 -11.34
N ILE A 21 0.39 21.02 -10.02
CA ILE A 21 -0.82 20.78 -9.18
C ILE A 21 -1.94 21.79 -9.54
N GLU A 22 -1.59 23.03 -9.82
CA GLU A 22 -2.56 24.08 -10.14
C GLU A 22 -3.13 23.98 -11.56
N LYS A 23 -2.39 23.34 -12.48
CA LYS A 23 -2.82 23.20 -13.88
C LYS A 23 -3.94 22.19 -14.06
N GLN A 24 -4.99 22.61 -14.74
CA GLN A 24 -6.10 21.75 -15.13
C GLN A 24 -5.82 21.00 -16.46
N SER A 25 -4.97 21.54 -17.30
CA SER A 25 -4.56 20.96 -18.57
C SER A 25 -3.14 21.40 -18.94
N LEU A 26 -2.49 20.60 -19.77
CA LEU A 26 -1.18 20.90 -20.33
C LEU A 26 -1.31 21.06 -21.85
N SER A 27 -0.54 21.95 -22.43
CA SER A 27 -0.34 22.01 -23.89
C SER A 27 0.44 20.78 -24.38
N HIS A 28 0.40 20.52 -25.67
CA HIS A 28 1.12 19.39 -26.28
C HIS A 28 2.64 19.42 -25.98
N ASP A 29 3.26 20.60 -26.05
CA ASP A 29 4.68 20.75 -25.77
C ASP A 29 5.01 20.53 -24.29
N GLU A 30 4.14 21.03 -23.39
CA GLU A 30 4.28 20.78 -21.94
C GLU A 30 4.11 19.30 -21.60
N MET A 31 3.15 18.60 -22.20
CA MET A 31 2.97 17.15 -22.02
C MET A 31 4.21 16.37 -22.47
N LYS A 32 4.78 16.73 -23.62
CA LYS A 32 5.99 16.09 -24.14
C LYS A 32 7.20 16.34 -23.25
N ALA A 33 7.40 17.57 -22.81
CA ALA A 33 8.48 17.94 -21.90
C ALA A 33 8.35 17.22 -20.56
N LEU A 34 7.15 17.23 -19.97
CA LEU A 34 6.87 16.56 -18.70
C LEU A 34 7.09 15.04 -18.79
N ASN A 35 6.69 14.41 -19.89
CA ASN A 35 6.91 12.98 -20.10
C ASN A 35 8.40 12.63 -20.04
N GLN A 36 9.24 13.40 -20.73
CA GLN A 36 10.69 13.20 -20.73
C GLN A 36 11.28 13.44 -19.34
N GLU A 37 10.95 14.57 -18.72
CA GLU A 37 11.44 14.98 -17.42
C GLU A 37 11.10 13.96 -16.32
N VAL A 38 9.85 13.49 -16.24
CA VAL A 38 9.43 12.50 -15.26
C VAL A 38 10.17 11.18 -15.44
N ARG A 39 10.39 10.73 -16.67
CA ARG A 39 11.14 9.49 -16.94
C ARG A 39 12.60 9.59 -16.50
N GLU A 40 13.24 10.75 -16.74
CA GLU A 40 14.61 11.02 -16.28
C GLU A 40 14.67 11.06 -14.75
N TYR A 41 13.80 11.81 -14.09
CA TYR A 41 13.77 11.90 -12.63
C TYR A 41 13.43 10.56 -11.96
N PHE A 42 12.54 9.77 -12.56
CA PHE A 42 12.25 8.43 -12.06
C PHE A 42 13.50 7.54 -12.08
N LYS A 43 14.25 7.59 -13.17
CA LYS A 43 15.51 6.83 -13.32
C LYS A 43 16.59 7.31 -12.35
N GLU A 44 16.74 8.63 -12.20
CA GLU A 44 17.84 9.22 -11.43
C GLU A 44 17.57 9.26 -9.92
N HIS A 45 16.32 9.48 -9.52
CA HIS A 45 15.98 9.81 -8.13
C HIS A 45 15.00 8.85 -7.45
N VAL A 46 14.28 8.01 -8.21
CA VAL A 46 13.31 7.07 -7.65
C VAL A 46 13.82 5.63 -7.74
N ASN A 47 13.99 5.11 -8.95
CA ASN A 47 14.45 3.74 -9.16
C ASN A 47 15.06 3.56 -10.56
N PRO A 48 16.38 3.42 -10.69
CA PRO A 48 17.04 3.29 -11.99
C PRO A 48 16.61 2.03 -12.78
N GLY A 49 16.21 0.96 -12.08
CA GLY A 49 15.74 -0.28 -12.71
C GLY A 49 14.24 -0.34 -13.01
N PHE A 50 13.47 0.69 -12.65
CA PHE A 50 12.00 0.64 -12.76
C PHE A 50 11.54 0.52 -14.22
N LEU A 51 12.07 1.32 -15.13
CA LEU A 51 11.70 1.29 -16.55
C LEU A 51 12.09 -0.05 -17.20
N GLU A 52 13.24 -0.60 -16.87
CA GLU A 52 13.67 -1.92 -17.37
C GLU A 52 12.76 -3.04 -16.85
N TYR A 53 12.37 -2.97 -15.59
CA TYR A 53 11.39 -3.90 -15.03
C TYR A 53 10.04 -3.77 -15.76
N ARG A 54 9.54 -2.55 -15.96
CA ARG A 54 8.28 -2.33 -16.69
C ARG A 54 8.36 -2.87 -18.11
N LYS A 55 9.44 -2.62 -18.81
CA LYS A 55 9.71 -3.17 -20.15
C LYS A 55 9.64 -4.70 -20.15
N SER A 56 10.22 -5.37 -19.17
CA SER A 56 10.25 -6.83 -19.08
C SER A 56 8.88 -7.48 -18.83
N VAL A 57 7.92 -6.73 -18.28
CA VAL A 57 6.59 -7.26 -17.93
C VAL A 57 5.47 -6.73 -18.83
N THR A 58 5.79 -5.83 -19.77
CA THR A 58 4.81 -5.23 -20.68
C THR A 58 4.96 -5.84 -22.08
N ALA A 59 3.94 -6.56 -22.52
CA ALA A 59 3.92 -7.20 -23.84
C ALA A 59 3.56 -6.16 -24.92
N GLY A 60 4.57 -5.45 -25.45
CA GLY A 60 4.41 -4.59 -26.63
C GLY A 60 3.75 -3.24 -26.41
N GLY A 61 3.42 -2.85 -25.19
CA GLY A 61 2.85 -1.55 -24.85
C GLY A 61 3.90 -0.49 -24.46
N ASP A 62 3.48 0.75 -24.26
CA ASP A 62 4.35 1.79 -23.72
C ASP A 62 4.55 1.58 -22.21
N TYR A 63 5.70 1.02 -21.87
CA TYR A 63 6.13 0.81 -20.48
C TYR A 63 6.61 2.09 -19.80
N GLY A 64 6.69 3.18 -20.50
CA GLY A 64 7.13 4.50 -19.99
C GLY A 64 6.02 5.54 -19.97
N ALA A 65 4.75 5.14 -20.09
CA ALA A 65 3.62 6.04 -19.95
C ALA A 65 3.67 6.75 -18.59
N VAL A 66 3.47 8.06 -18.63
CA VAL A 66 3.44 8.93 -17.44
C VAL A 66 2.00 9.32 -17.18
N GLU A 67 1.45 8.84 -16.07
CA GLU A 67 0.08 9.14 -15.66
C GLU A 67 -0.07 10.64 -15.40
N TRP A 68 -1.12 11.23 -15.99
CA TRP A 68 -1.44 12.63 -15.79
C TRP A 68 -2.68 12.83 -14.93
N GLN A 69 -3.79 12.17 -15.27
CA GLN A 69 -5.06 12.33 -14.58
C GLN A 69 -5.99 11.13 -14.74
N ALA A 70 -7.04 11.07 -13.95
CA ALA A 70 -8.14 10.17 -14.21
C ALA A 70 -8.96 10.65 -15.42
N GLY A 71 -9.24 9.77 -16.38
CA GLY A 71 -10.13 10.03 -17.50
C GLY A 71 -11.60 9.91 -17.12
N GLY A 72 -11.90 9.04 -16.13
CA GLY A 72 -13.24 8.80 -15.59
C GLY A 72 -13.15 8.04 -14.28
N LEU A 73 -14.20 7.30 -13.93
CA LEU A 73 -14.20 6.48 -12.70
C LEU A 73 -13.32 5.23 -12.80
N ASN A 74 -13.02 4.79 -14.02
CA ASN A 74 -12.33 3.53 -14.29
C ASN A 74 -11.23 3.65 -15.35
N THR A 75 -10.85 4.86 -15.71
CA THR A 75 -9.80 5.11 -16.70
C THR A 75 -8.78 6.11 -16.20
N LEU A 76 -7.57 6.00 -16.77
CA LEU A 76 -6.43 6.88 -16.54
C LEU A 76 -5.99 7.47 -17.86
N VAL A 77 -5.54 8.71 -17.87
CA VAL A 77 -4.98 9.39 -19.04
C VAL A 77 -3.54 9.74 -18.77
N ASP A 78 -2.68 9.41 -19.72
CA ASP A 78 -1.26 9.76 -19.63
C ASP A 78 -0.96 11.18 -20.16
N THR A 79 0.29 11.59 -20.03
CA THR A 79 0.78 12.88 -20.54
C THR A 79 0.78 13.00 -22.08
N GLN A 80 0.47 11.94 -22.81
CA GLN A 80 0.30 11.95 -24.27
C GLN A 80 -1.17 11.99 -24.68
N GLY A 81 -2.08 12.00 -23.72
CA GLY A 81 -3.53 11.98 -23.95
C GLY A 81 -4.09 10.58 -24.24
N GLN A 82 -3.27 9.52 -24.09
CA GLN A 82 -3.74 8.16 -24.24
C GLN A 82 -4.55 7.73 -23.05
N GLU A 83 -5.72 7.17 -23.25
CA GLU A 83 -6.58 6.64 -22.21
C GLU A 83 -6.36 5.14 -22.02
N PHE A 84 -6.28 4.73 -20.74
CA PHE A 84 -6.10 3.35 -20.31
C PHE A 84 -7.26 2.94 -19.41
N ILE A 85 -7.80 1.74 -19.61
CA ILE A 85 -8.76 1.14 -18.67
C ILE A 85 -7.97 0.62 -17.46
N ASP A 86 -8.32 1.07 -16.26
CA ASP A 86 -7.70 0.59 -15.03
C ASP A 86 -8.32 -0.72 -14.57
N CYS A 87 -7.69 -1.83 -14.94
CA CYS A 87 -8.04 -3.17 -14.47
C CYS A 87 -7.31 -3.56 -13.16
N LEU A 88 -6.43 -2.70 -12.63
CA LEU A 88 -5.70 -2.94 -11.40
C LEU A 88 -6.43 -2.39 -10.18
N GLY A 89 -7.13 -1.26 -10.34
CA GLY A 89 -7.89 -0.59 -9.28
C GLY A 89 -7.04 -0.20 -8.08
N GLY A 90 -5.76 0.15 -8.27
CA GLY A 90 -4.83 0.48 -7.19
C GLY A 90 -4.65 -0.65 -6.18
N PHE A 91 -4.72 -1.92 -6.60
CA PHE A 91 -4.74 -3.11 -5.72
C PHE A 91 -5.91 -3.10 -4.71
N GLY A 92 -7.08 -2.60 -5.14
CA GLY A 92 -8.30 -2.55 -4.33
C GLY A 92 -8.50 -1.23 -3.56
N ILE A 93 -7.78 -0.17 -3.90
CA ILE A 93 -7.97 1.16 -3.33
C ILE A 93 -9.13 1.89 -4.01
N PHE A 94 -9.23 1.82 -5.33
CA PHE A 94 -10.21 2.56 -6.13
C PHE A 94 -11.54 1.81 -6.30
N ASN A 95 -12.06 1.19 -5.23
CA ASN A 95 -13.30 0.39 -5.28
C ASN A 95 -14.57 1.19 -5.65
N VAL A 96 -14.54 2.51 -5.45
CA VAL A 96 -15.63 3.43 -5.86
C VAL A 96 -15.26 4.26 -7.09
N GLY A 97 -14.16 3.92 -7.73
CA GLY A 97 -13.63 4.60 -8.91
C GLY A 97 -12.68 5.76 -8.59
N HIS A 98 -11.93 6.16 -9.63
CA HIS A 98 -11.07 7.33 -9.57
C HIS A 98 -11.92 8.60 -9.47
N ARG A 99 -11.51 9.55 -8.64
CA ARG A 99 -12.16 10.86 -8.52
C ARG A 99 -13.70 10.80 -8.36
N ASN A 100 -14.19 9.82 -7.57
CA ASN A 100 -15.62 9.77 -7.26
C ASN A 100 -16.07 11.13 -6.70
N PRO A 101 -17.04 11.83 -7.32
CA PRO A 101 -17.35 13.21 -6.97
C PRO A 101 -17.88 13.37 -5.53
N VAL A 102 -18.56 12.37 -5.00
CA VAL A 102 -19.04 12.38 -3.61
C VAL A 102 -17.86 12.32 -2.64
N VAL A 103 -16.88 11.45 -2.93
CA VAL A 103 -15.67 11.31 -2.10
C VAL A 103 -14.82 12.57 -2.19
N VAL A 104 -14.58 13.09 -3.41
CA VAL A 104 -13.79 14.32 -3.61
C VAL A 104 -14.40 15.48 -2.85
N SER A 105 -15.71 15.73 -3.02
CA SER A 105 -16.41 16.81 -2.32
C SER A 105 -16.35 16.66 -0.80
N ALA A 106 -16.48 15.45 -0.26
CA ALA A 106 -16.36 15.20 1.17
C ALA A 106 -14.95 15.52 1.69
N VAL A 107 -13.90 15.14 0.93
CA VAL A 107 -12.51 15.45 1.29
C VAL A 107 -12.24 16.95 1.25
N GLU A 108 -12.65 17.65 0.20
CA GLU A 108 -12.49 19.11 0.06
C GLU A 108 -13.16 19.85 1.21
N ASN A 109 -14.42 19.49 1.54
CA ASN A 109 -15.14 20.07 2.66
C ASN A 109 -14.44 19.80 4.01
N GLN A 110 -13.85 18.64 4.19
CA GLN A 110 -13.12 18.34 5.42
C GLN A 110 -11.77 19.08 5.47
N LEU A 111 -11.03 19.17 4.36
CA LEU A 111 -9.80 19.95 4.29
C LEU A 111 -10.00 21.43 4.61
N ALA A 112 -11.13 22.01 4.18
CA ALA A 112 -11.49 23.39 4.50
C ALA A 112 -11.76 23.64 6.00
N LYS A 113 -12.15 22.59 6.75
CA LYS A 113 -12.35 22.66 8.20
C LYS A 113 -11.09 22.34 8.97
N GLN A 114 -10.52 21.17 8.71
CA GLN A 114 -9.36 20.63 9.43
C GLN A 114 -8.71 19.50 8.62
N PRO A 115 -7.54 19.73 8.04
CA PRO A 115 -6.87 18.72 7.21
C PRO A 115 -6.30 17.55 8.03
N LEU A 116 -5.86 17.82 9.26
CA LEU A 116 -5.31 16.82 10.17
C LEU A 116 -5.92 16.94 11.56
N HIS A 117 -6.20 15.80 12.16
CA HIS A 117 -6.68 15.72 13.54
C HIS A 117 -5.52 15.96 14.53
N SER A 118 -5.79 16.65 15.64
CA SER A 118 -4.81 17.04 16.66
C SER A 118 -4.22 15.84 17.44
N GLN A 119 -4.91 14.72 17.44
CA GLN A 119 -4.63 13.49 18.18
C GLN A 119 -4.88 13.57 19.71
N GLU A 120 -5.03 14.75 20.26
CA GLU A 120 -5.33 14.97 21.68
C GLU A 120 -6.84 14.99 21.96
N LEU A 121 -7.65 15.41 20.99
CA LEU A 121 -9.10 15.47 21.13
C LEU A 121 -9.78 14.30 20.41
N LEU A 122 -11.03 14.03 20.80
CA LEU A 122 -11.83 12.99 20.15
C LEU A 122 -12.22 13.43 18.72
N ASP A 123 -11.92 12.54 17.76
CA ASP A 123 -12.27 12.75 16.36
C ASP A 123 -13.67 12.19 16.06
N PRO A 124 -14.63 13.03 15.67
CA PRO A 124 -16.00 12.59 15.40
C PRO A 124 -16.08 11.67 14.18
N LEU A 125 -15.28 11.90 13.13
CA LEU A 125 -15.32 11.09 11.90
C LEU A 125 -14.73 9.70 12.16
N ARG A 126 -13.66 9.62 12.92
CA ARG A 126 -13.08 8.34 13.36
C ARG A 126 -14.07 7.54 14.19
N ALA A 127 -14.77 8.20 15.13
CA ALA A 127 -15.77 7.53 15.95
C ALA A 127 -16.95 7.00 15.12
N MET A 128 -17.45 7.80 14.16
CA MET A 128 -18.52 7.37 13.25
C MET A 128 -18.09 6.23 12.33
N LEU A 129 -16.87 6.27 11.79
CA LEU A 129 -16.32 5.18 11.00
C LEU A 129 -16.20 3.90 11.83
N ALA A 130 -15.66 3.97 13.04
CA ALA A 130 -15.56 2.81 13.93
C ALA A 130 -16.93 2.20 14.25
N LYS A 131 -17.94 3.03 14.50
CA LYS A 131 -19.33 2.59 14.71
C LYS A 131 -19.90 1.90 13.47
N THR A 132 -19.67 2.48 12.28
CA THR A 132 -20.12 1.90 11.01
C THR A 132 -19.48 0.54 10.76
N LEU A 133 -18.17 0.43 10.94
CA LEU A 133 -17.44 -0.84 10.80
C LEU A 133 -17.95 -1.89 11.79
N ALA A 134 -18.18 -1.51 13.04
CA ALA A 134 -18.74 -2.42 14.04
C ALA A 134 -20.13 -2.94 13.68
N ALA A 135 -20.94 -2.15 12.98
CA ALA A 135 -22.25 -2.56 12.50
C ALA A 135 -22.20 -3.52 11.29
N LEU A 136 -21.11 -3.45 10.50
CA LEU A 136 -20.91 -4.27 9.30
C LEU A 136 -20.16 -5.59 9.60
N THR A 137 -19.43 -5.65 10.71
CA THR A 137 -18.63 -6.83 11.07
C THR A 137 -19.47 -7.86 11.85
N PRO A 138 -19.20 -9.17 11.64
CA PRO A 138 -19.95 -10.22 12.31
C PRO A 138 -19.61 -10.35 13.81
N GLY A 139 -20.55 -10.86 14.56
CA GLY A 139 -20.36 -11.26 15.95
C GLY A 139 -20.11 -10.09 16.91
N LYS A 140 -19.04 -10.19 17.70
CA LYS A 140 -18.71 -9.21 18.74
C LYS A 140 -17.54 -8.29 18.36
N LEU A 141 -17.18 -8.22 17.09
CA LEU A 141 -16.10 -7.34 16.59
C LEU A 141 -16.59 -5.89 16.55
N LYS A 142 -16.30 -5.13 17.60
CA LYS A 142 -16.81 -3.77 17.78
C LYS A 142 -15.73 -2.70 17.92
N TYR A 143 -14.46 -3.11 17.97
CA TYR A 143 -13.34 -2.17 18.10
C TYR A 143 -12.55 -2.15 16.79
N SER A 144 -12.16 -0.96 16.35
CA SER A 144 -11.32 -0.75 15.18
C SER A 144 -10.02 -0.07 15.58
N PHE A 145 -8.92 -0.53 14.99
CA PHE A 145 -7.61 0.09 15.09
C PHE A 145 -7.22 0.60 13.71
N PHE A 146 -7.06 1.91 13.57
CA PHE A 146 -6.77 2.55 12.28
C PHE A 146 -5.27 2.71 12.08
N CYS A 147 -4.79 2.32 10.91
CA CYS A 147 -3.41 2.40 10.47
C CYS A 147 -3.33 3.14 9.11
N ASN A 148 -2.11 3.48 8.69
CA ASN A 148 -1.90 4.19 7.42
C ASN A 148 -1.73 3.23 6.23
N SER A 149 -1.48 1.95 6.48
CA SER A 149 -1.26 0.96 5.42
C SER A 149 -1.69 -0.45 5.82
N GLY A 150 -1.88 -1.32 4.81
CA GLY A 150 -2.18 -2.74 5.05
C GLY A 150 -1.04 -3.47 5.78
N THR A 151 0.22 -3.12 5.51
CA THR A 151 1.35 -3.73 6.23
C THR A 151 1.36 -3.35 7.71
N GLU A 152 1.02 -2.09 8.06
CA GLU A 152 0.87 -1.66 9.46
C GLU A 152 -0.29 -2.39 10.14
N SER A 153 -1.40 -2.61 9.43
CA SER A 153 -2.53 -3.37 9.96
C SER A 153 -2.14 -4.82 10.27
N VAL A 154 -1.35 -5.46 9.41
CA VAL A 154 -0.81 -6.81 9.66
C VAL A 154 0.16 -6.80 10.84
N GLU A 155 1.08 -5.84 10.93
CA GLU A 155 1.99 -5.70 12.08
C GLU A 155 1.22 -5.52 13.39
N ALA A 156 0.17 -4.70 13.38
CA ALA A 156 -0.70 -4.52 14.55
C ALA A 156 -1.41 -5.82 14.94
N ALA A 157 -1.93 -6.58 13.96
CA ALA A 157 -2.58 -7.87 14.20
C ALA A 157 -1.60 -8.91 14.78
N LEU A 158 -0.39 -9.01 14.22
CA LEU A 158 0.67 -9.88 14.75
C LEU A 158 1.05 -9.51 16.19
N LYS A 159 1.23 -8.22 16.47
CA LYS A 159 1.54 -7.73 17.82
C LYS A 159 0.41 -8.00 18.80
N LEU A 160 -0.84 -7.78 18.40
CA LEU A 160 -2.02 -8.05 19.22
C LEU A 160 -2.14 -9.54 19.54
N ALA A 161 -1.98 -10.41 18.53
CA ALA A 161 -1.98 -11.86 18.72
C ALA A 161 -0.86 -12.29 19.68
N LYS A 162 0.37 -11.76 19.51
CA LYS A 162 1.48 -12.03 20.43
C LYS A 162 1.17 -11.56 21.85
N ALA A 163 0.71 -10.34 22.04
CA ALA A 163 0.40 -9.80 23.36
C ALA A 163 -0.68 -10.63 24.08
N TYR A 164 -1.69 -11.10 23.36
CA TYR A 164 -2.75 -11.92 23.90
C TYR A 164 -2.32 -13.36 24.21
N GLN A 165 -1.47 -13.95 23.37
CA GLN A 165 -1.10 -15.37 23.45
C GLN A 165 0.23 -15.64 24.17
N SER A 166 1.13 -14.67 24.27
CA SER A 166 2.41 -14.80 24.96
C SER A 166 2.29 -15.32 26.40
N PRO A 167 1.34 -14.82 27.21
CA PRO A 167 1.14 -15.36 28.59
C PRO A 167 0.71 -16.83 28.60
N ARG A 168 0.30 -17.38 27.43
CA ARG A 168 -0.11 -18.79 27.27
C ARG A 168 0.98 -19.62 26.57
N GLY A 169 2.19 -19.08 26.39
CA GLY A 169 3.30 -19.77 25.72
C GLY A 169 3.11 -20.01 24.23
N LYS A 170 2.24 -19.24 23.54
CA LYS A 170 1.93 -19.43 22.12
C LYS A 170 2.58 -18.34 21.28
N PHE A 171 3.48 -18.74 20.38
CA PHE A 171 4.32 -17.80 19.63
C PHE A 171 4.33 -18.04 18.11
N THR A 172 3.84 -19.19 17.65
CA THR A 172 3.88 -19.56 16.23
C THR A 172 2.72 -18.93 15.45
N PHE A 173 3.03 -18.42 14.27
CA PHE A 173 2.06 -17.93 13.29
C PHE A 173 2.01 -18.86 12.11
N VAL A 174 0.80 -19.16 11.62
CA VAL A 174 0.60 -19.95 10.41
C VAL A 174 0.00 -19.07 9.32
N ALA A 175 0.68 -18.98 8.19
CA ALA A 175 0.24 -18.26 7.02
C ALA A 175 0.10 -19.21 5.82
N THR A 176 -0.59 -18.78 4.77
CA THR A 176 -0.76 -19.61 3.57
C THR A 176 0.32 -19.34 2.52
N SER A 177 0.74 -20.38 1.83
CA SER A 177 1.60 -20.26 0.66
C SER A 177 0.91 -19.41 -0.41
N GLY A 178 1.65 -18.48 -1.03
CA GLY A 178 1.12 -17.53 -1.99
C GLY A 178 0.50 -16.26 -1.37
N ALA A 179 0.30 -16.21 -0.05
CA ALA A 179 -0.25 -15.03 0.61
C ALA A 179 0.70 -13.82 0.57
N PHE A 180 0.11 -12.64 0.51
CA PHE A 180 0.80 -11.36 0.62
C PHE A 180 0.23 -10.58 1.82
N HIS A 181 1.09 -10.30 2.79
CA HIS A 181 0.75 -9.60 4.02
C HIS A 181 1.43 -8.23 4.17
N GLY A 182 2.35 -7.90 3.27
CA GLY A 182 3.12 -6.67 3.30
C GLY A 182 4.62 -6.92 3.19
N LYS A 183 5.40 -5.85 3.30
CA LYS A 183 6.85 -5.85 3.10
C LYS A 183 7.66 -5.30 4.29
N SER A 184 7.03 -4.89 5.41
CA SER A 184 7.73 -4.70 6.68
C SER A 184 8.23 -6.05 7.21
N LEU A 185 9.22 -6.10 8.08
CA LEU A 185 9.86 -7.35 8.46
C LEU A 185 8.90 -8.38 9.06
N GLY A 186 7.96 -7.95 9.92
CA GLY A 186 6.95 -8.86 10.48
C GLY A 186 5.94 -9.33 9.44
N ALA A 187 5.36 -8.40 8.67
CA ALA A 187 4.43 -8.75 7.60
C ALA A 187 5.11 -9.56 6.48
N LEU A 188 6.39 -9.29 6.19
CA LEU A 188 7.18 -10.05 5.22
C LEU A 188 7.45 -11.48 5.71
N SER A 189 7.56 -11.69 7.03
CA SER A 189 7.70 -13.02 7.62
C SER A 189 6.47 -13.89 7.37
N ALA A 190 5.26 -13.29 7.37
CA ALA A 190 4.01 -13.94 7.01
C ALA A 190 3.80 -14.06 5.49
N THR A 191 4.35 -13.15 4.69
CA THR A 191 4.28 -13.20 3.22
C THR A 191 5.03 -14.43 2.68
N ALA A 192 4.42 -15.19 1.76
CA ALA A 192 4.99 -16.47 1.31
C ALA A 192 5.93 -16.36 0.10
N LYS A 193 5.78 -15.34 -0.76
CA LYS A 193 6.51 -15.23 -2.03
C LYS A 193 8.02 -15.09 -1.81
N SER A 194 8.79 -16.09 -2.22
CA SER A 194 10.25 -16.19 -2.00
C SER A 194 11.02 -15.00 -2.60
N THR A 195 10.61 -14.47 -3.76
CA THR A 195 11.26 -13.31 -4.40
C THR A 195 11.22 -12.05 -3.53
N PHE A 196 10.21 -11.91 -2.67
CA PHE A 196 10.13 -10.78 -1.74
C PHE A 196 10.95 -11.03 -0.46
N ARG A 197 11.05 -12.29 -0.02
CA ARG A 197 11.66 -12.68 1.24
C ARG A 197 13.17 -12.87 1.16
N LYS A 198 13.65 -13.51 0.07
CA LYS A 198 15.05 -13.95 -0.07
C LYS A 198 16.09 -12.86 0.20
N PRO A 199 15.94 -11.61 -0.27
CA PRO A 199 16.93 -10.56 -0.02
C PRO A 199 17.05 -10.12 1.44
N PHE A 200 16.05 -10.45 2.29
CA PHE A 200 15.92 -9.93 3.65
C PHE A 200 16.06 -11.03 4.73
N MET A 201 16.56 -12.20 4.34
CA MET A 201 16.78 -13.28 5.30
C MET A 201 17.98 -12.99 6.24
N PRO A 202 17.90 -13.36 7.54
CA PRO A 202 16.78 -14.06 8.19
C PRO A 202 15.64 -13.12 8.57
N LEU A 203 14.40 -13.60 8.39
CA LEU A 203 13.19 -12.92 8.84
C LEU A 203 12.84 -13.29 10.29
N LEU A 204 11.74 -12.75 10.82
CA LEU A 204 11.31 -13.06 12.18
C LEU A 204 10.99 -14.56 12.32
N PRO A 205 11.44 -15.20 13.41
CA PRO A 205 11.14 -16.60 13.67
C PRO A 205 9.67 -16.83 14.05
N GLY A 206 9.25 -18.08 14.02
CA GLY A 206 7.91 -18.49 14.45
C GLY A 206 6.84 -18.40 13.34
N PHE A 207 7.22 -18.26 12.08
CA PHE A 207 6.29 -18.28 10.96
C PHE A 207 6.38 -19.60 10.19
N ARG A 208 5.23 -20.23 9.99
CA ARG A 208 5.06 -21.44 9.21
C ARG A 208 4.08 -21.20 8.07
N HIS A 209 4.26 -21.90 6.95
CA HIS A 209 3.41 -21.74 5.78
C HIS A 209 2.79 -23.06 5.36
N VAL A 210 1.49 -23.03 5.02
CA VAL A 210 0.73 -24.17 4.50
C VAL A 210 0.15 -23.83 3.12
N PRO A 211 -0.08 -24.81 2.25
CA PRO A 211 -0.80 -24.56 1.00
C PRO A 211 -2.20 -23.98 1.27
N PHE A 212 -2.61 -23.00 0.45
CA PHE A 212 -3.95 -22.44 0.55
C PHE A 212 -5.00 -23.52 0.24
N GLY A 213 -6.01 -23.64 1.08
CA GLY A 213 -7.09 -24.61 0.95
C GLY A 213 -6.75 -26.04 1.41
N ASP A 214 -5.50 -26.34 1.80
CA ASP A 214 -5.11 -27.67 2.28
C ASP A 214 -5.35 -27.79 3.80
N ILE A 215 -6.52 -28.28 4.17
CA ILE A 215 -6.92 -28.49 5.55
C ILE A 215 -6.09 -29.57 6.26
N ASN A 216 -5.57 -30.54 5.51
CA ASN A 216 -4.77 -31.62 6.08
C ASN A 216 -3.37 -31.11 6.43
N ALA A 217 -2.75 -30.31 5.58
CA ALA A 217 -1.50 -29.63 5.89
C ALA A 217 -1.65 -28.71 7.12
N MET A 218 -2.76 -27.96 7.24
CA MET A 218 -3.06 -27.14 8.40
C MET A 218 -3.17 -28.00 9.67
N ARG A 219 -3.93 -29.09 9.65
CA ARG A 219 -4.07 -30.02 10.79
C ARG A 219 -2.71 -30.61 11.20
N SER A 220 -1.89 -30.97 10.22
CA SER A 220 -0.56 -31.53 10.48
C SER A 220 0.34 -30.53 11.20
N ILE A 221 0.41 -29.28 10.74
CA ILE A 221 1.20 -28.22 11.41
C ILE A 221 0.68 -27.94 12.81
N LEU A 222 -0.62 -27.82 13.01
CA LEU A 222 -1.19 -27.61 14.34
C LEU A 222 -0.85 -28.76 15.30
N SER A 223 -0.90 -30.01 14.84
CA SER A 223 -0.51 -31.19 15.62
C SER A 223 0.99 -31.21 15.94
N GLU A 224 1.84 -30.85 14.98
CA GLU A 224 3.29 -30.74 15.16
C GLU A 224 3.62 -29.66 16.19
N CYS A 225 3.12 -28.46 16.02
CA CYS A 225 3.34 -27.35 16.95
C CYS A 225 2.95 -27.71 18.40
N LYS A 226 1.82 -28.40 18.56
CA LYS A 226 1.39 -28.89 19.89
C LYS A 226 2.37 -29.91 20.50
N LYS A 227 2.96 -30.81 19.67
CA LYS A 227 3.92 -31.82 20.14
C LYS A 227 5.28 -31.21 20.52
N THR A 228 5.71 -30.18 19.82
CA THR A 228 7.01 -29.51 20.05
C THR A 228 6.93 -28.42 21.10
N GLY A 229 5.74 -28.05 21.58
CA GLY A 229 5.56 -26.94 22.51
C GLY A 229 5.58 -25.57 21.83
N ASP A 230 5.64 -25.51 20.48
CA ASP A 230 5.59 -24.28 19.67
C ASP A 230 4.15 -23.90 19.34
N ASP A 231 3.30 -23.82 20.34
CA ASP A 231 1.86 -23.63 20.16
C ASP A 231 1.53 -22.39 19.29
N VAL A 232 0.48 -22.54 18.47
CA VAL A 232 0.06 -21.53 17.50
C VAL A 232 -0.68 -20.37 18.17
N ALA A 233 -0.22 -19.16 17.91
CA ALA A 233 -0.81 -17.89 18.36
C ALA A 233 -1.92 -17.42 17.42
N ALA A 234 -1.73 -17.53 16.10
CA ALA A 234 -2.70 -17.15 15.08
C ALA A 234 -2.39 -17.80 13.73
#